data_57cd0a521bd87ad3445a335931fba774
#
_entry.id   57cd0a521bd87ad3445a335931fba774
#
_cell.length_a   1.000
_cell.length_b   1.000
_cell.length_c   1.000
_cell.angle_alpha   90.00
_cell.angle_beta   90.00
_cell.angle_gamma   90.00
#
_symmetry.space_group_name_H-M   'P 1'
#
loop_
_entity.id
_entity.type
_entity.pdbx_description
1 polymer ?
#
loop_
_entity_poly.entity_id
_entity_poly.type
_entity_poly.pdbx_seq_one_letter_code
_entity_poly.pdbx_strand_id
1 'polypeptide(L)'
;MAFKYKITIIIFLLSFIFFVVYEFFIPVKVMEVHKDTYTTSILVEDFPITDYGKIIWWKNNQDVLDKKYDLFKDKNSLFLISIWNYGDGYLEEGKYDRLCFTEIKSNKKCIEKDKVMSIMYSLNEEEIRIGNSAYIKDKNSSFIKKDKDTNTTITAILD
;
A
#
# COMPACT_ATOMS: atom_id res chain seq x y z
N MET A 1 -10.46 11.08 -44.38
CA MET A 1 -9.66 11.39 -43.16
C MET A 1 -10.40 11.10 -41.85
N ALA A 2 -11.66 11.47 -41.67
CA ALA A 2 -12.42 11.29 -40.41
C ALA A 2 -12.54 9.83 -39.90
N PHE A 3 -12.54 8.83 -40.76
CA PHE A 3 -12.67 7.43 -40.38
C PHE A 3 -11.42 6.89 -39.63
N LYS A 4 -10.23 7.29 -40.07
CA LYS A 4 -8.96 6.87 -39.45
C LYS A 4 -8.85 7.41 -38.00
N TYR A 5 -9.25 8.66 -37.76
CA TYR A 5 -9.25 9.23 -36.40
C TYR A 5 -10.24 8.54 -35.46
N LYS A 6 -11.41 8.14 -35.95
CA LYS A 6 -12.39 7.39 -35.17
C LYS A 6 -11.81 6.05 -34.66
N ILE A 7 -11.12 5.32 -35.54
CA ILE A 7 -10.48 4.05 -35.20
C ILE A 7 -9.38 4.28 -34.15
N THR A 8 -8.54 5.30 -34.34
CA THR A 8 -7.46 5.62 -33.36
C THR A 8 -8.03 5.96 -31.98
N ILE A 9 -9.12 6.74 -31.92
CA ILE A 9 -9.79 7.08 -30.66
C ILE A 9 -10.36 5.84 -29.97
N ILE A 10 -11.00 4.95 -30.73
CA ILE A 10 -11.55 3.69 -30.20
C ILE A 10 -10.43 2.80 -29.62
N ILE A 11 -9.32 2.65 -30.32
CA ILE A 11 -8.17 1.87 -29.83
C ILE A 11 -7.62 2.48 -28.55
N PHE A 12 -7.50 3.80 -28.48
CA PHE A 12 -7.03 4.49 -27.27
C PHE A 12 -7.98 4.29 -26.09
N LEU A 13 -9.29 4.39 -26.31
CA LEU A 13 -10.29 4.16 -25.28
C LEU A 13 -10.28 2.70 -24.77
N LEU A 14 -10.17 1.73 -25.68
CA LEU A 14 -10.07 0.32 -25.31
C LEU A 14 -8.79 0.02 -24.50
N SER A 15 -7.66 0.61 -24.89
CA SER A 15 -6.40 0.48 -24.17
C SER A 15 -6.48 1.09 -22.78
N PHE A 16 -7.14 2.25 -22.64
CA PHE A 16 -7.36 2.90 -21.35
C PHE A 16 -8.28 2.08 -20.45
N ILE A 17 -9.39 1.55 -20.98
CA ILE A 17 -10.29 0.67 -20.22
C ILE A 17 -9.56 -0.60 -19.80
N PHE A 18 -8.78 -1.21 -20.69
CA PHE A 18 -7.97 -2.38 -20.37
C PHE A 18 -6.97 -2.09 -19.24
N PHE A 19 -6.29 -0.93 -19.27
CA PHE A 19 -5.37 -0.52 -18.21
C PHE A 19 -6.07 -0.36 -16.87
N VAL A 20 -7.24 0.30 -16.84
CA VAL A 20 -8.01 0.48 -15.60
C VAL A 20 -8.48 -0.87 -15.04
N VAL A 21 -9.00 -1.75 -15.90
CA VAL A 21 -9.42 -3.10 -15.51
C VAL A 21 -8.24 -3.90 -14.98
N TYR A 22 -7.09 -3.84 -15.65
CA TYR A 22 -5.87 -4.53 -15.25
C TYR A 22 -5.42 -4.12 -13.84
N GLU A 23 -5.39 -2.82 -13.54
CA GLU A 23 -5.01 -2.27 -12.22
C GLU A 23 -5.91 -2.80 -11.08
N PHE A 24 -7.22 -3.02 -11.35
CA PHE A 24 -8.16 -3.51 -10.34
C PHE A 24 -8.22 -5.03 -10.19
N PHE A 25 -7.81 -5.78 -11.20
CA PHE A 25 -8.00 -7.24 -11.23
C PHE A 25 -6.72 -8.04 -10.98
N ILE A 26 -5.54 -7.43 -10.97
CA ILE A 26 -4.33 -8.17 -10.56
C ILE A 26 -4.39 -8.40 -9.06
N PRO A 27 -4.38 -9.66 -8.61
CA PRO A 27 -4.36 -9.95 -7.19
C PRO A 27 -2.98 -9.60 -6.62
N VAL A 28 -2.97 -8.73 -5.62
CA VAL A 28 -1.76 -8.46 -4.83
C VAL A 28 -1.32 -9.75 -4.14
N LYS A 29 -0.06 -10.08 -4.28
CA LYS A 29 0.55 -11.22 -3.60
C LYS A 29 1.26 -10.74 -2.34
N VAL A 30 0.85 -11.25 -1.18
CA VAL A 30 1.61 -11.08 0.07
C VAL A 30 2.65 -12.19 0.14
N MET A 31 3.91 -11.80 0.01
CA MET A 31 5.05 -12.71 -0.04
C MET A 31 5.48 -13.14 1.37
N GLU A 32 5.73 -12.16 2.24
CA GLU A 32 6.16 -12.42 3.62
C GLU A 32 5.67 -11.31 4.56
N VAL A 33 5.60 -11.62 5.85
CA VAL A 33 5.25 -10.67 6.91
C VAL A 33 6.27 -10.78 8.05
N HIS A 34 6.98 -9.70 8.30
CA HIS A 34 7.96 -9.59 9.38
C HIS A 34 7.41 -8.72 10.49
N LYS A 35 7.40 -9.25 11.71
CA LYS A 35 6.86 -8.54 12.88
C LYS A 35 7.96 -8.23 13.88
N ASP A 36 7.94 -7.00 14.35
CA ASP A 36 8.69 -6.54 15.48
C ASP A 36 7.72 -6.06 16.58
N THR A 37 8.21 -5.55 17.69
CA THR A 37 7.40 -5.17 18.86
C THR A 37 6.34 -4.12 18.52
N TYR A 38 6.70 -3.11 17.73
CA TYR A 38 5.82 -1.98 17.38
C TYR A 38 5.64 -1.79 15.88
N THR A 39 6.28 -2.62 15.07
CA THR A 39 6.26 -2.49 13.62
C THR A 39 6.00 -3.81 12.94
N THR A 40 5.25 -3.77 11.85
CA THR A 40 5.06 -4.91 10.96
C THR A 40 5.42 -4.50 9.56
N SER A 41 6.27 -5.28 8.91
CA SER A 41 6.62 -5.12 7.49
C SER A 41 5.92 -6.20 6.67
N ILE A 42 5.07 -5.79 5.74
CA ILE A 42 4.38 -6.67 4.78
C ILE A 42 5.06 -6.52 3.43
N LEU A 43 5.57 -7.61 2.89
CA LEU A 43 6.22 -7.65 1.60
C LEU A 43 5.22 -8.09 0.54
N VAL A 44 5.06 -7.31 -0.53
CA VAL A 44 4.05 -7.52 -1.56
C VAL A 44 4.64 -7.50 -2.97
N GLU A 45 3.99 -8.22 -3.88
CA GLU A 45 4.14 -8.07 -5.33
C GLU A 45 2.82 -7.63 -5.95
N ASP A 46 2.89 -7.02 -7.12
CA ASP A 46 1.73 -6.56 -7.90
C ASP A 46 0.82 -5.59 -7.12
N PHE A 47 1.44 -4.70 -6.30
CA PHE A 47 0.69 -3.73 -5.50
C PHE A 47 0.13 -2.61 -6.38
N PRO A 48 -1.10 -2.11 -6.13
CA PRO A 48 -1.73 -1.06 -6.92
C PRO A 48 -0.84 0.18 -7.05
N ILE A 49 -0.84 0.80 -8.24
CA ILE A 49 -0.02 1.99 -8.52
C ILE A 49 -0.66 3.24 -7.91
N THR A 50 -2.00 3.35 -7.99
CA THR A 50 -2.74 4.53 -7.54
C THR A 50 -2.94 4.54 -6.03
N ASP A 51 -2.96 5.73 -5.42
CA ASP A 51 -3.25 5.89 -3.99
C ASP A 51 -4.62 5.29 -3.63
N TYR A 52 -5.62 5.54 -4.49
CA TYR A 52 -6.96 4.97 -4.36
C TYR A 52 -6.94 3.44 -4.33
N GLY A 53 -6.29 2.81 -5.31
CA GLY A 53 -6.17 1.35 -5.37
C GLY A 53 -5.48 0.77 -4.13
N LYS A 54 -4.41 1.42 -3.62
CA LYS A 54 -3.71 1.02 -2.40
C LYS A 54 -4.62 1.07 -1.17
N ILE A 55 -5.38 2.17 -1.01
CA ILE A 55 -6.30 2.36 0.12
C ILE A 55 -7.43 1.33 0.07
N ILE A 56 -8.04 1.11 -1.11
CA ILE A 56 -9.08 0.10 -1.30
C ILE A 56 -8.57 -1.30 -0.99
N TRP A 57 -7.37 -1.63 -1.51
CA TRP A 57 -6.77 -2.92 -1.22
C TRP A 57 -6.61 -3.14 0.29
N TRP A 58 -6.08 -2.15 1.02
CA TRP A 58 -5.93 -2.23 2.46
C TRP A 58 -7.29 -2.41 3.15
N LYS A 59 -8.26 -1.56 2.83
CA LYS A 59 -9.62 -1.61 3.40
C LYS A 59 -10.27 -3.00 3.24
N ASN A 60 -10.07 -3.64 2.09
CA ASN A 60 -10.68 -4.94 1.78
C ASN A 60 -9.90 -6.13 2.36
N ASN A 61 -8.62 -5.99 2.67
CA ASN A 61 -7.77 -7.12 3.06
C ASN A 61 -7.28 -7.06 4.51
N GLN A 62 -7.39 -5.93 5.21
CA GLN A 62 -6.86 -5.77 6.58
C GLN A 62 -7.37 -6.84 7.56
N ASP A 63 -8.65 -7.20 7.52
CA ASP A 63 -9.24 -8.20 8.44
C ASP A 63 -8.75 -9.62 8.13
N VAL A 64 -8.55 -9.94 6.86
CA VAL A 64 -8.00 -11.23 6.43
C VAL A 64 -6.53 -11.34 6.83
N LEU A 65 -5.78 -10.27 6.62
CA LEU A 65 -4.37 -10.19 7.01
C LEU A 65 -4.22 -10.24 8.53
N ASP A 66 -5.09 -9.55 9.28
CA ASP A 66 -5.10 -9.61 10.73
C ASP A 66 -5.34 -11.03 11.24
N LYS A 67 -6.38 -11.71 10.73
CA LYS A 67 -6.67 -13.09 11.10
C LYS A 67 -5.53 -14.06 10.78
N LYS A 68 -4.82 -13.84 9.68
CA LYS A 68 -3.73 -14.72 9.24
C LYS A 68 -2.43 -14.46 9.97
N TYR A 69 -2.14 -13.19 10.22
CA TYR A 69 -0.82 -12.76 10.71
C TYR A 69 -0.86 -12.08 12.08
N ASP A 70 -2.06 -11.94 12.70
CA ASP A 70 -2.22 -11.28 14.02
C ASP A 70 -1.55 -9.88 14.01
N LEU A 71 -2.02 -9.01 13.09
CA LEU A 71 -1.41 -7.70 12.88
C LEU A 71 -1.72 -6.74 14.03
N PHE A 72 -2.93 -6.81 14.59
CA PHE A 72 -3.46 -5.86 15.57
C PHE A 72 -3.48 -6.44 16.98
N LYS A 73 -2.30 -6.66 17.57
CA LYS A 73 -2.18 -7.21 18.94
C LYS A 73 -2.91 -6.36 20.00
N ASP A 74 -2.84 -5.04 19.84
CA ASP A 74 -3.55 -4.09 20.71
C ASP A 74 -3.83 -2.80 19.91
N LYS A 75 -5.09 -2.64 19.52
CA LYS A 75 -5.55 -1.46 18.76
C LYS A 75 -5.46 -0.14 19.53
N ASN A 76 -5.23 -0.22 20.86
CA ASN A 76 -5.06 0.97 21.70
C ASN A 76 -3.60 1.41 21.81
N SER A 77 -2.65 0.58 21.36
CA SER A 77 -1.24 0.93 21.34
C SER A 77 -0.81 1.57 20.02
N LEU A 78 0.24 2.37 20.07
CA LEU A 78 0.87 2.90 18.86
C LEU A 78 1.59 1.76 18.14
N PHE A 79 1.22 1.51 16.90
CA PHE A 79 1.95 0.59 16.03
C PHE A 79 1.94 1.03 14.57
N LEU A 80 2.92 0.57 13.81
CA LEU A 80 3.15 0.92 12.43
C LEU A 80 3.17 -0.34 11.55
N ILE A 81 2.33 -0.37 10.53
CA ILE A 81 2.43 -1.35 9.43
C ILE A 81 3.05 -0.65 8.24
N SER A 82 4.14 -1.20 7.72
CA SER A 82 4.79 -0.73 6.49
C SER A 82 4.65 -1.78 5.40
N ILE A 83 4.16 -1.37 4.23
CA ILE A 83 4.03 -2.23 3.05
C ILE A 83 5.18 -1.88 2.11
N TRP A 84 5.93 -2.91 1.73
CA TRP A 84 7.13 -2.80 0.93
C TRP A 84 6.98 -3.62 -0.34
N ASN A 85 7.46 -3.10 -1.45
CA ASN A 85 7.60 -3.88 -2.67
C ASN A 85 8.68 -4.95 -2.46
N TYR A 86 8.33 -6.23 -2.74
CA TYR A 86 9.27 -7.34 -2.60
C TYR A 86 10.36 -7.32 -3.67
N GLY A 87 10.05 -6.78 -4.87
CA GLY A 87 10.99 -6.59 -5.97
C GLY A 87 11.76 -7.86 -6.33
N ASP A 88 13.09 -7.76 -6.33
CA ASP A 88 13.97 -8.89 -6.65
C ASP A 88 14.10 -9.93 -5.52
N GLY A 89 13.29 -9.79 -4.48
CA GLY A 89 13.29 -10.69 -3.33
C GLY A 89 14.43 -10.40 -2.34
N TYR A 90 14.81 -11.43 -1.57
CA TYR A 90 15.84 -11.27 -0.57
C TYR A 90 17.25 -11.21 -1.18
N LEU A 91 17.95 -10.15 -0.82
CA LEU A 91 19.31 -9.82 -1.22
C LEU A 91 20.26 -9.87 -0.02
N GLU A 92 21.56 -9.93 -0.29
CA GLU A 92 22.58 -9.75 0.74
C GLU A 92 22.64 -8.30 1.22
N GLU A 93 23.09 -8.06 2.45
CA GLU A 93 23.11 -6.73 3.07
C GLU A 93 23.89 -5.70 2.25
N GLY A 94 25.05 -6.06 1.72
CA GLY A 94 25.82 -5.26 0.76
C GLY A 94 26.15 -3.83 1.22
N LYS A 95 26.45 -2.95 0.23
CA LYS A 95 26.82 -1.53 0.46
C LYS A 95 25.61 -0.57 0.38
N TYR A 96 24.45 -1.07 -0.02
CA TYR A 96 23.26 -0.27 -0.25
C TYR A 96 22.42 -0.19 1.02
N ASP A 97 21.68 0.89 1.17
CA ASP A 97 20.74 1.08 2.27
C ASP A 97 19.50 0.19 2.08
N ARG A 98 19.57 -1.05 2.53
CA ARG A 98 18.52 -2.07 2.45
C ARG A 98 17.79 -2.22 3.76
N LEU A 99 16.54 -2.69 3.70
CA LEU A 99 15.78 -3.14 4.85
C LEU A 99 16.11 -4.61 5.12
N CYS A 100 16.74 -4.89 6.26
CA CYS A 100 17.19 -6.23 6.62
C CYS A 100 16.39 -6.80 7.79
N PHE A 101 16.05 -8.09 7.71
CA PHE A 101 15.27 -8.82 8.69
C PHE A 101 16.20 -9.76 9.46
N THR A 102 16.41 -9.45 10.73
CA THR A 102 17.42 -10.13 11.57
C THR A 102 17.04 -11.56 11.95
N GLU A 103 15.75 -11.88 11.92
CA GLU A 103 15.21 -13.21 12.16
C GLU A 103 15.52 -14.21 11.04
N ILE A 104 15.85 -13.72 9.83
CA ILE A 104 16.27 -14.57 8.71
C ILE A 104 17.72 -14.97 8.88
N LYS A 105 17.98 -16.27 9.02
CA LYS A 105 19.35 -16.81 9.22
C LYS A 105 20.19 -16.89 7.95
N SER A 106 19.64 -16.54 6.79
CA SER A 106 20.34 -16.53 5.51
C SER A 106 21.19 -15.26 5.34
N ASN A 107 22.23 -15.31 4.52
CA ASN A 107 22.95 -14.10 4.07
C ASN A 107 22.05 -13.19 3.24
N LYS A 108 21.07 -13.77 2.52
CA LYS A 108 20.03 -13.05 1.79
C LYS A 108 18.86 -12.81 2.74
N LYS A 109 18.86 -11.69 3.41
CA LYS A 109 17.86 -11.31 4.44
C LYS A 109 17.36 -9.89 4.30
N CYS A 110 17.75 -9.19 3.25
CA CYS A 110 17.42 -7.78 3.03
C CYS A 110 16.62 -7.60 1.74
N ILE A 111 15.78 -6.58 1.69
CA ILE A 111 15.09 -6.13 0.47
C ILE A 111 15.50 -4.69 0.15
N GLU A 112 15.26 -4.24 -1.07
CA GLU A 112 15.36 -2.82 -1.42
C GLU A 112 14.32 -2.01 -0.62
N LYS A 113 14.68 -0.79 -0.20
CA LYS A 113 13.79 0.10 0.57
C LYS A 113 12.76 0.79 -0.32
N ASP A 114 11.94 0.01 -1.00
CA ASP A 114 10.81 0.49 -1.80
C ASP A 114 9.51 0.39 -0.98
N LYS A 115 9.27 1.42 -0.15
CA LYS A 115 8.05 1.50 0.67
C LYS A 115 6.90 2.09 -0.14
N VAL A 116 5.86 1.29 -0.37
CA VAL A 116 4.72 1.67 -1.19
C VAL A 116 3.57 2.28 -0.40
N MET A 117 3.46 1.94 0.91
CA MET A 117 2.45 2.50 1.81
C MET A 117 2.86 2.26 3.26
N SER A 118 2.37 3.08 4.19
CA SER A 118 2.42 2.78 5.61
C SER A 118 1.10 3.15 6.29
N ILE A 119 0.73 2.38 7.31
CA ILE A 119 -0.46 2.56 8.11
C ILE A 119 -0.03 2.72 9.55
N MET A 120 -0.38 3.84 10.16
CA MET A 120 -0.11 4.13 11.56
C MET A 120 -1.41 4.10 12.36
N TYR A 121 -1.41 3.33 13.42
CA TYR A 121 -2.49 3.31 14.39
C TYR A 121 -2.03 4.02 15.65
N SER A 122 -2.83 4.97 16.13
CA SER A 122 -2.58 5.74 17.34
C SER A 122 -3.90 6.14 17.98
N LEU A 123 -4.14 5.77 19.23
CA LEU A 123 -5.30 6.23 20.04
C LEU A 123 -6.65 6.16 19.28
N ASN A 124 -6.93 5.04 18.61
CA ASN A 124 -8.10 4.82 17.76
C ASN A 124 -8.13 5.61 16.45
N GLU A 125 -7.04 6.25 16.08
CA GLU A 125 -6.89 6.87 14.76
C GLU A 125 -6.10 5.96 13.82
N GLU A 126 -6.55 5.88 12.57
CA GLU A 126 -5.88 5.18 11.49
C GLU A 126 -5.44 6.20 10.44
N GLU A 127 -4.12 6.32 10.26
CA GLU A 127 -3.54 7.19 9.24
C GLU A 127 -2.78 6.35 8.22
N ILE A 128 -3.13 6.51 6.95
CA ILE A 128 -2.41 5.92 5.81
C ILE A 128 -1.50 6.97 5.19
N ARG A 129 -0.24 6.61 4.94
CA ARG A 129 0.73 7.44 4.21
C ARG A 129 1.19 6.76 2.94
N ILE A 130 1.12 7.49 1.82
CA ILE A 130 1.57 7.07 0.50
C ILE A 130 2.41 8.20 -0.09
N GLY A 131 3.70 7.96 -0.26
CA GLY A 131 4.64 9.01 -0.64
C GLY A 131 4.55 10.22 0.30
N ASN A 132 4.19 11.38 -0.26
CA ASN A 132 4.02 12.63 0.49
C ASN A 132 2.59 12.91 0.94
N SER A 133 1.63 12.03 0.63
CA SER A 133 0.23 12.18 0.99
C SER A 133 -0.10 11.43 2.27
N ALA A 134 -0.95 12.01 3.12
CA ALA A 134 -1.51 11.39 4.30
C ALA A 134 -3.04 11.33 4.20
N TYR A 135 -3.62 10.23 4.63
CA TYR A 135 -5.06 9.96 4.59
C TYR A 135 -5.50 9.52 5.98
N ILE A 136 -6.51 10.15 6.54
CA ILE A 136 -7.04 9.85 7.86
C ILE A 136 -8.42 9.21 7.69
N LYS A 137 -8.70 8.18 8.46
CA LYS A 137 -10.02 7.56 8.50
C LYS A 137 -11.01 8.45 9.23
N ASP A 138 -12.09 8.83 8.54
CA ASP A 138 -13.21 9.58 9.10
C ASP A 138 -14.17 8.66 9.88
N LYS A 139 -15.09 9.28 10.64
CA LYS A 139 -16.14 8.60 11.40
C LYS A 139 -17.04 7.69 10.54
N ASN A 140 -17.15 7.99 9.24
CA ASN A 140 -17.93 7.20 8.27
C ASN A 140 -17.11 6.07 7.64
N SER A 141 -15.92 5.74 8.16
CA SER A 141 -14.99 4.72 7.61
C SER A 141 -14.42 5.05 6.23
N SER A 142 -14.52 6.31 5.79
CA SER A 142 -13.92 6.83 4.57
C SER A 142 -12.55 7.42 4.86
N PHE A 143 -11.60 7.33 3.90
CA PHE A 143 -10.29 7.96 4.05
C PHE A 143 -10.29 9.34 3.38
N ILE A 144 -9.88 10.34 4.13
CA ILE A 144 -9.84 11.74 3.73
C ILE A 144 -8.38 12.18 3.65
N LYS A 145 -8.00 12.80 2.52
CA LYS A 145 -6.65 13.33 2.33
C LYS A 145 -6.43 14.53 3.24
N LYS A 146 -5.35 14.48 4.02
CA LYS A 146 -4.92 15.62 4.86
C LYS A 146 -4.10 16.58 4.03
N ASP A 147 -4.51 17.87 3.98
CA ASP A 147 -3.72 18.92 3.37
C ASP A 147 -2.59 19.36 4.31
N LYS A 148 -1.40 19.63 3.75
CA LYS A 148 -0.24 20.06 4.54
C LYS A 148 -0.36 21.47 5.08
N ASP A 149 -1.16 22.33 4.43
CA ASP A 149 -1.16 23.77 4.69
C ASP A 149 -2.39 24.27 5.47
N THR A 150 -3.40 23.45 5.65
CA THR A 150 -4.60 23.84 6.38
C THR A 150 -5.08 22.69 7.26
N ASN A 151 -5.46 22.98 8.50
CA ASN A 151 -6.26 22.08 9.36
C ASN A 151 -7.64 21.75 8.74
N THR A 152 -7.79 21.96 7.46
CA THR A 152 -9.03 21.79 6.70
C THR A 152 -8.98 20.50 5.93
N THR A 153 -9.86 19.61 6.27
CA THR A 153 -10.10 18.32 5.63
C THR A 153 -10.65 18.55 4.22
N ILE A 154 -9.93 18.13 3.18
CA ILE A 154 -10.43 18.22 1.81
C ILE A 154 -10.88 16.82 1.37
N THR A 155 -12.15 16.73 1.07
CA THR A 155 -12.92 15.78 0.24
C THR A 155 -12.67 14.29 0.44
N ALA A 156 -13.75 13.59 0.82
CA ALA A 156 -13.87 12.14 0.82
C ALA A 156 -13.41 11.56 -0.52
N ILE A 157 -12.44 10.66 -0.48
CA ILE A 157 -11.95 9.95 -1.67
C ILE A 157 -12.83 8.72 -1.93
N LEU A 158 -13.66 8.33 -0.95
CA LEU A 158 -14.47 7.12 -0.99
C LEU A 158 -15.79 7.33 -0.25
N ASP A 159 -16.87 7.37 -0.99
CA ASP A 159 -18.21 6.99 -0.55
C ASP A 159 -18.44 5.49 -0.78
#